data_027e5e3087f26e6370e85e6264c78ba9
#
_entry.id   027e5e3087f26e6370e85e6264c78ba9
#
_cell.length_a   1.000
_cell.length_b   1.000
_cell.length_c   1.000
_cell.angle_alpha   90.00
_cell.angle_beta   90.00
_cell.angle_gamma   90.00
#
_symmetry.space_group_name_H-M   'P 1'
#
loop_
_entity.id
_entity.type
_entity.pdbx_description
1 polymer ?
#
loop_
_entity_poly.entity_id
_entity_poly.type
_entity_poly.pdbx_seq_one_letter_code
_entity_poly.pdbx_strand_id
1 'polypeptide(L)'
;MKLIKIAAMMICALMLFSCAPASPGVDHDADENGKTTNQQEDNGKLINSTVKGEPSGWLDIKGEPLDNGEVSDEFTSATNAFALALLENLDDDWTGVYSPASLAMVLQLTMQGADEKARAAMAEALHIDMTNDDINVNNSRLLSALGSKGINMANAVMVSSEYALNGNFAAIAANFYRAETGTFDFTDGRSVVDSANKWVSDHTNGRIKQLFETLPKDTLMLLINALDLDLNWKTSFDAEKVYKDLDFHGTNGDQKVTLMAAKGEFLCAEIDGGKVILLPYENDECFMAVALPPEGVSPNAYLGKVMGRWNECKAREAELWLPKIELNSRLELLETLRAMGMGEALLGGSGNFPGLLDADEFIQIGDVIQAAHINVNENGTQAAAGSGVAMKRGISLEDKFVVRCDRPYAMVIVHTATNETLFVATVNNIE
;
A
#
# COMPACT_ATOMS: atom_id res chain seq x y z
N MET A 1 21.00 30.85 4.39
CA MET A 1 21.22 29.53 4.98
C MET A 1 20.00 29.17 5.79
N LYS A 2 18.99 28.54 5.16
CA LYS A 2 17.82 27.97 5.88
C LYS A 2 18.05 26.46 5.87
N LEU A 3 18.27 25.89 7.05
CA LEU A 3 18.25 24.45 7.24
C LEU A 3 16.82 23.97 7.01
N ILE A 4 16.57 23.30 5.92
CA ILE A 4 15.37 22.50 5.70
C ILE A 4 15.59 21.19 6.46
N LYS A 5 14.89 21.03 7.57
CA LYS A 5 14.80 19.73 8.25
C LYS A 5 13.85 18.87 7.40
N ILE A 6 14.40 17.97 6.60
CA ILE A 6 13.64 16.95 5.90
C ILE A 6 13.25 15.91 6.95
N ALA A 7 11.94 15.76 7.19
CA ALA A 7 11.39 14.74 8.07
C ALA A 7 11.08 13.49 7.21
N ALA A 8 11.52 12.34 7.64
CA ALA A 8 11.25 11.06 7.00
C ALA A 8 9.76 10.70 7.05
N MET A 9 9.17 10.21 5.96
CA MET A 9 7.74 9.88 5.83
C MET A 9 7.56 8.43 5.38
N MET A 10 6.51 7.78 5.88
CA MET A 10 6.09 6.41 5.51
C MET A 10 4.64 6.34 5.03
N ILE A 11 4.16 5.14 4.67
CA ILE A 11 3.00 4.92 3.83
C ILE A 11 1.69 5.11 4.55
N CYS A 12 0.77 5.84 3.92
CA CYS A 12 -0.64 5.88 4.27
C CYS A 12 -1.49 5.97 3.00
N ALA A 13 -2.44 5.06 2.83
CA ALA A 13 -3.46 5.15 1.79
C ALA A 13 -4.75 5.71 2.39
N LEU A 14 -5.40 6.62 1.70
CA LEU A 14 -6.58 7.32 2.19
C LEU A 14 -7.66 7.42 1.13
N MET A 15 -8.90 7.33 1.57
CA MET A 15 -10.08 7.72 0.82
C MET A 15 -10.90 8.77 1.56
N LEU A 16 -11.25 9.82 0.84
CA LEU A 16 -12.19 10.85 1.26
C LEU A 16 -13.55 10.57 0.62
N PHE A 17 -14.60 10.57 1.42
CA PHE A 17 -15.98 10.48 0.94
C PHE A 17 -16.67 11.82 1.12
N SER A 18 -17.28 12.30 0.04
CA SER A 18 -18.07 13.52 0.04
C SER A 18 -19.49 13.29 -0.44
N CYS A 19 -20.40 14.14 -0.03
CA CYS A 19 -21.76 14.18 -0.54
C CYS A 19 -21.76 14.85 -1.92
N ALA A 20 -22.26 14.16 -2.95
CA ALA A 20 -22.43 14.75 -4.27
C ALA A 20 -23.69 15.62 -4.33
N PRO A 21 -23.69 16.77 -5.02
CA PRO A 21 -24.92 17.54 -5.18
C PRO A 21 -25.95 16.73 -5.95
N ALA A 22 -27.18 16.65 -5.43
CA ALA A 22 -28.29 15.90 -6.02
C ALA A 22 -28.57 16.36 -7.45
N SER A 23 -28.53 15.44 -8.39
CA SER A 23 -29.06 15.66 -9.75
C SER A 23 -30.60 15.73 -9.70
N PRO A 24 -31.26 16.59 -10.48
CA PRO A 24 -32.71 16.72 -10.44
C PRO A 24 -33.38 15.44 -10.96
N GLY A 25 -34.36 14.99 -10.19
CA GLY A 25 -35.02 13.72 -10.23
C GLY A 25 -35.58 13.21 -11.55
N VAL A 26 -35.55 11.91 -11.63
CA VAL A 26 -36.46 11.13 -12.45
C VAL A 26 -37.39 10.40 -11.49
N ASP A 27 -38.67 10.77 -11.50
CA ASP A 27 -39.72 10.08 -10.76
C ASP A 27 -39.82 8.63 -11.25
N HIS A 28 -39.70 7.66 -10.37
CA HIS A 28 -40.17 6.30 -10.59
C HIS A 28 -41.14 5.92 -9.48
N ASP A 29 -42.37 5.63 -9.97
CA ASP A 29 -43.50 5.13 -9.19
C ASP A 29 -43.14 3.87 -8.41
N ALA A 30 -43.58 3.86 -7.15
CA ALA A 30 -43.55 2.71 -6.25
C ALA A 30 -44.54 1.63 -6.73
N ASP A 31 -44.12 0.37 -6.72
CA ASP A 31 -45.03 -0.76 -6.65
C ASP A 31 -44.66 -1.68 -5.46
N GLU A 32 -45.66 -1.99 -4.69
CA GLU A 32 -45.59 -2.75 -3.45
C GLU A 32 -45.55 -4.26 -3.71
N ASN A 33 -44.96 -4.97 -2.78
CA ASN A 33 -45.07 -6.38 -2.41
C ASN A 33 -44.00 -7.37 -2.89
N GLY A 34 -43.29 -7.89 -1.91
CA GLY A 34 -42.53 -9.13 -2.04
C GLY A 34 -41.67 -9.46 -0.84
N LYS A 35 -42.30 -9.86 0.30
CA LYS A 35 -41.58 -10.54 1.39
C LYS A 35 -40.97 -11.84 0.86
N THR A 36 -39.67 -11.97 0.92
CA THR A 36 -39.00 -13.27 0.93
C THR A 36 -38.02 -13.31 2.12
N THR A 37 -38.43 -14.03 3.12
CA THR A 37 -37.55 -14.44 4.23
C THR A 37 -36.60 -15.51 3.73
N ASN A 38 -35.33 -15.20 3.63
CA ASN A 38 -34.26 -16.19 3.64
C ASN A 38 -33.54 -16.12 4.99
N GLN A 39 -33.74 -17.16 5.77
CA GLN A 39 -32.92 -17.44 6.94
C GLN A 39 -31.55 -17.89 6.46
N GLN A 40 -30.55 -17.06 6.68
CA GLN A 40 -29.14 -17.43 6.61
C GLN A 40 -28.65 -17.57 8.06
N GLU A 41 -28.06 -18.71 8.35
CA GLU A 41 -27.62 -19.07 9.69
C GLU A 41 -26.53 -18.14 10.21
N ASP A 42 -26.76 -17.71 11.44
CA ASP A 42 -26.05 -16.74 12.26
C ASP A 42 -24.69 -17.31 12.71
N ASN A 43 -23.61 -16.84 12.09
CA ASN A 43 -22.24 -16.97 12.61
C ASN A 43 -21.60 -15.58 12.74
N GLY A 44 -22.08 -14.80 13.67
CA GLY A 44 -21.49 -13.52 14.03
C GLY A 44 -22.45 -12.77 14.95
N LYS A 45 -22.09 -12.63 16.19
CA LYS A 45 -22.82 -11.81 17.15
C LYS A 45 -22.80 -10.37 16.65
N LEU A 46 -23.89 -9.96 15.99
CA LEU A 46 -24.14 -8.60 15.54
C LEU A 46 -23.87 -7.62 16.69
N ILE A 47 -22.89 -6.77 16.52
CA ILE A 47 -22.71 -5.60 17.37
C ILE A 47 -23.84 -4.64 17.01
N ASN A 48 -24.98 -4.75 17.69
CA ASN A 48 -26.07 -3.78 17.61
C ASN A 48 -25.64 -2.50 18.35
N SER A 49 -24.76 -1.73 17.77
CA SER A 49 -24.51 -0.37 18.18
C SER A 49 -24.56 0.52 16.94
N THR A 50 -25.72 1.13 16.74
CA THR A 50 -25.85 2.32 15.88
C THR A 50 -24.91 3.36 16.48
N VAL A 51 -23.73 3.56 15.87
CA VAL A 51 -22.78 4.57 16.31
C VAL A 51 -23.25 5.90 15.73
N LYS A 52 -24.28 6.47 16.37
CA LYS A 52 -24.71 7.85 16.15
C LYS A 52 -24.61 8.57 17.50
N GLY A 53 -23.87 9.63 17.59
CA GLY A 53 -23.76 10.37 18.84
C GLY A 53 -22.78 11.53 18.76
N GLU A 54 -22.61 12.21 19.88
CA GLU A 54 -21.59 13.22 20.08
C GLU A 54 -20.21 12.72 19.62
N PRO A 55 -19.33 13.60 19.08
CA PRO A 55 -17.97 13.22 18.72
C PRO A 55 -17.26 12.57 19.92
N SER A 56 -16.98 11.28 19.83
CA SER A 56 -16.40 10.50 20.94
C SER A 56 -14.91 10.16 20.69
N GLY A 57 -14.38 10.50 19.51
CA GLY A 57 -13.06 10.05 19.09
C GLY A 57 -13.05 8.56 18.73
N TRP A 58 -11.93 7.90 18.98
CA TRP A 58 -11.76 6.46 18.70
C TRP A 58 -12.62 5.60 19.63
N LEU A 59 -13.30 4.59 19.07
CA LEU A 59 -14.18 3.68 19.76
C LEU A 59 -13.44 2.37 20.08
N ASP A 60 -13.75 1.73 21.22
CA ASP A 60 -13.21 0.41 21.58
C ASP A 60 -14.05 -0.70 20.92
N ILE A 61 -14.04 -0.76 19.61
CA ILE A 61 -14.67 -1.84 18.84
C ILE A 61 -13.57 -2.87 18.52
N LYS A 62 -13.69 -4.08 19.08
CA LYS A 62 -12.75 -5.18 18.82
C LYS A 62 -13.40 -6.19 17.90
N GLY A 63 -12.71 -6.50 16.80
CA GLY A 63 -13.07 -7.62 15.96
C GLY A 63 -12.68 -8.95 16.60
N GLU A 64 -13.41 -10.00 16.29
CA GLU A 64 -13.01 -11.37 16.61
C GLU A 64 -11.97 -11.82 15.58
N PRO A 65 -10.85 -12.45 16.01
CA PRO A 65 -9.87 -12.99 15.07
C PRO A 65 -10.53 -14.09 14.22
N LEU A 66 -10.56 -13.88 12.93
CA LEU A 66 -11.08 -14.87 11.98
C LEU A 66 -9.90 -15.66 11.40
N ASP A 67 -10.19 -16.94 11.13
CA ASP A 67 -9.42 -17.95 10.39
C ASP A 67 -7.92 -17.65 10.10
N ASN A 68 -7.06 -18.58 10.53
CA ASN A 68 -5.60 -18.58 10.25
C ASN A 68 -5.25 -19.35 8.94
N GLY A 69 -6.16 -19.37 7.95
CA GLY A 69 -5.91 -20.00 6.66
C GLY A 69 -4.86 -19.25 5.83
N GLU A 70 -4.45 -19.87 4.73
CA GLU A 70 -3.53 -19.23 3.77
C GLU A 70 -4.27 -18.22 2.89
N VAL A 71 -3.57 -17.15 2.48
CA VAL A 71 -4.04 -16.21 1.46
C VAL A 71 -4.12 -16.96 0.13
N SER A 72 -5.20 -16.79 -0.62
CA SER A 72 -5.34 -17.50 -1.90
C SER A 72 -4.45 -16.91 -2.99
N ASP A 73 -3.95 -17.76 -3.88
CA ASP A 73 -3.15 -17.35 -5.04
C ASP A 73 -3.93 -16.41 -5.96
N GLU A 74 -5.25 -16.59 -6.06
CA GLU A 74 -6.13 -15.72 -6.86
C GLU A 74 -6.16 -14.30 -6.31
N PHE A 75 -6.30 -14.14 -4.98
CA PHE A 75 -6.29 -12.85 -4.31
C PHE A 75 -4.95 -12.13 -4.51
N THR A 76 -3.84 -12.82 -4.25
CA THR A 76 -2.49 -12.25 -4.41
C THR A 76 -2.21 -11.91 -5.89
N SER A 77 -2.67 -12.75 -6.83
CA SER A 77 -2.52 -12.47 -8.26
C SER A 77 -3.26 -11.20 -8.67
N ALA A 78 -4.47 -10.98 -8.14
CA ALA A 78 -5.26 -9.77 -8.36
C ALA A 78 -4.54 -8.51 -7.82
N THR A 79 -4.05 -8.56 -6.58
CA THR A 79 -3.33 -7.43 -5.97
C THR A 79 -2.02 -7.12 -6.71
N ASN A 80 -1.29 -8.15 -7.15
CA ASN A 80 -0.08 -7.97 -7.94
C ASN A 80 -0.39 -7.42 -9.35
N ALA A 81 -1.51 -7.81 -9.97
CA ALA A 81 -1.97 -7.23 -11.23
C ALA A 81 -2.35 -5.76 -11.06
N PHE A 82 -3.06 -5.41 -9.97
CA PHE A 82 -3.34 -4.02 -9.60
C PHE A 82 -2.05 -3.21 -9.40
N ALA A 83 -1.03 -3.79 -8.76
CA ALA A 83 0.27 -3.14 -8.61
C ALA A 83 0.91 -2.76 -9.96
N LEU A 84 0.86 -3.67 -10.93
CA LEU A 84 1.36 -3.40 -12.28
C LEU A 84 0.52 -2.38 -13.03
N ALA A 85 -0.81 -2.50 -12.97
CA ALA A 85 -1.72 -1.54 -13.62
C ALA A 85 -1.53 -0.12 -13.06
N LEU A 86 -1.31 0.02 -11.75
CA LEU A 86 -0.99 1.32 -11.15
C LEU A 86 0.33 1.86 -11.69
N LEU A 87 1.38 1.03 -11.76
CA LEU A 87 2.69 1.41 -12.29
C LEU A 87 2.62 1.87 -13.75
N GLU A 88 1.82 1.20 -14.59
CA GLU A 88 1.61 1.54 -16.00
C GLU A 88 0.91 2.89 -16.20
N ASN A 89 0.21 3.38 -15.17
CA ASN A 89 -0.47 4.68 -15.18
C ASN A 89 0.34 5.80 -14.49
N LEU A 90 1.58 5.51 -14.04
CA LEU A 90 2.53 6.51 -13.59
C LEU A 90 3.48 6.90 -14.73
N ASP A 91 4.04 8.12 -14.68
CA ASP A 91 4.99 8.58 -15.68
C ASP A 91 6.24 7.69 -15.71
N ASP A 92 6.79 7.43 -16.91
CA ASP A 92 7.95 6.55 -17.11
C ASP A 92 9.22 7.03 -16.37
N ASP A 93 9.33 8.33 -16.13
CA ASP A 93 10.44 8.98 -15.41
C ASP A 93 10.10 9.27 -13.93
N TRP A 94 8.95 8.78 -13.44
CA TRP A 94 8.57 8.94 -12.05
C TRP A 94 9.59 8.28 -11.12
N THR A 95 10.04 9.03 -10.12
CA THR A 95 10.85 8.53 -9.01
C THR A 95 10.05 8.60 -7.74
N GLY A 96 9.89 7.47 -7.08
CA GLY A 96 9.12 7.41 -5.84
C GLY A 96 8.84 5.99 -5.37
N VAL A 97 7.94 5.87 -4.41
CA VAL A 97 7.52 4.61 -3.81
C VAL A 97 6.01 4.59 -3.58
N TYR A 98 5.37 3.45 -3.75
CA TYR A 98 3.98 3.22 -3.36
C TYR A 98 3.79 1.81 -2.81
N SER A 99 2.67 1.59 -2.10
CA SER A 99 2.28 0.29 -1.58
C SER A 99 0.98 -0.18 -2.23
N PRO A 100 1.05 -1.12 -3.17
CA PRO A 100 -0.17 -1.68 -3.77
C PRO A 100 -1.02 -2.46 -2.76
N ALA A 101 -0.41 -3.24 -1.86
CA ALA A 101 -1.13 -3.99 -0.84
C ALA A 101 -1.94 -3.08 0.10
N SER A 102 -1.34 -1.97 0.54
CA SER A 102 -1.99 -0.96 1.38
C SER A 102 -3.17 -0.30 0.65
N LEU A 103 -2.95 0.13 -0.59
CA LEU A 103 -3.99 0.78 -1.39
C LEU A 103 -5.11 -0.20 -1.75
N ALA A 104 -4.79 -1.41 -2.19
CA ALA A 104 -5.79 -2.42 -2.49
C ALA A 104 -6.68 -2.73 -1.27
N MET A 105 -6.09 -2.87 -0.09
CA MET A 105 -6.83 -3.18 1.14
C MET A 105 -7.85 -2.10 1.48
N VAL A 106 -7.51 -0.80 1.43
CA VAL A 106 -8.46 0.27 1.73
C VAL A 106 -9.54 0.39 0.65
N LEU A 107 -9.20 0.15 -0.63
CA LEU A 107 -10.18 0.10 -1.72
C LEU A 107 -11.14 -1.09 -1.55
N GLN A 108 -10.63 -2.27 -1.19
CA GLN A 108 -11.43 -3.47 -0.94
C GLN A 108 -12.34 -3.31 0.29
N LEU A 109 -11.88 -2.65 1.35
CA LEU A 109 -12.74 -2.28 2.49
C LEU A 109 -13.86 -1.34 2.03
N THR A 110 -13.54 -0.31 1.25
CA THR A 110 -14.52 0.63 0.69
C THR A 110 -15.57 -0.08 -0.15
N MET A 111 -15.15 -1.05 -0.97
CA MET A 111 -16.03 -1.81 -1.85
C MET A 111 -17.12 -2.60 -1.10
N GLN A 112 -16.93 -2.87 0.21
CA GLN A 112 -17.94 -3.54 1.02
C GLN A 112 -19.23 -2.70 1.21
N GLY A 113 -19.13 -1.38 1.05
CA GLY A 113 -20.30 -0.48 1.11
C GLY A 113 -20.89 -0.09 -0.26
N ALA A 114 -20.27 -0.55 -1.35
CA ALA A 114 -20.60 -0.14 -2.72
C ALA A 114 -21.89 -0.77 -3.23
N ASP A 115 -22.65 -0.03 -4.05
CA ASP A 115 -23.70 -0.58 -4.91
C ASP A 115 -23.10 -1.42 -6.07
N GLU A 116 -23.95 -2.01 -6.89
CA GLU A 116 -23.52 -2.88 -8.00
C GLU A 116 -22.61 -2.14 -9.00
N LYS A 117 -22.87 -0.87 -9.30
CA LYS A 117 -22.10 -0.10 -10.27
C LYS A 117 -20.73 0.31 -9.72
N ALA A 118 -20.70 0.85 -8.50
CA ALA A 118 -19.47 1.19 -7.84
C ALA A 118 -18.59 -0.05 -7.63
N ARG A 119 -19.21 -1.17 -7.18
CA ARG A 119 -18.52 -2.44 -6.98
C ARG A 119 -17.90 -2.97 -8.27
N ALA A 120 -18.64 -2.96 -9.38
CA ALA A 120 -18.13 -3.45 -10.67
C ALA A 120 -16.93 -2.62 -11.15
N ALA A 121 -17.02 -1.29 -11.07
CA ALA A 121 -15.92 -0.40 -11.44
C ALA A 121 -14.68 -0.58 -10.55
N MET A 122 -14.89 -0.76 -9.23
CA MET A 122 -13.80 -1.02 -8.30
C MET A 122 -13.15 -2.39 -8.55
N ALA A 123 -13.96 -3.43 -8.81
CA ALA A 123 -13.47 -4.77 -9.09
C ALA A 123 -12.62 -4.80 -10.37
N GLU A 124 -13.04 -4.06 -11.42
CA GLU A 124 -12.28 -3.89 -12.66
C GLU A 124 -10.92 -3.25 -12.39
N ALA A 125 -10.89 -2.10 -11.70
CA ALA A 125 -9.66 -1.38 -11.39
C ALA A 125 -8.71 -2.19 -10.46
N LEU A 126 -9.26 -3.01 -9.56
CA LEU A 126 -8.51 -3.88 -8.65
C LEU A 126 -8.13 -5.22 -9.28
N HIS A 127 -8.52 -5.50 -10.52
CA HIS A 127 -8.34 -6.80 -11.18
C HIS A 127 -8.88 -7.99 -10.38
N ILE A 128 -9.94 -7.80 -9.58
CA ILE A 128 -10.44 -8.80 -8.64
C ILE A 128 -11.82 -9.32 -9.05
N ASP A 129 -11.92 -10.64 -9.30
CA ASP A 129 -13.19 -11.33 -9.64
C ASP A 129 -13.52 -12.33 -8.52
N MET A 130 -13.78 -11.79 -7.32
CA MET A 130 -14.06 -12.58 -6.13
C MET A 130 -15.32 -12.06 -5.43
N THR A 131 -15.95 -12.88 -4.62
CA THR A 131 -17.06 -12.44 -3.76
C THR A 131 -16.54 -11.52 -2.64
N ASN A 132 -17.41 -10.68 -2.09
CA ASN A 132 -17.05 -9.85 -0.93
C ASN A 132 -16.55 -10.68 0.26
N ASP A 133 -17.16 -11.84 0.51
CA ASP A 133 -16.78 -12.73 1.61
C ASP A 133 -15.38 -13.30 1.39
N ASP A 134 -15.05 -13.74 0.18
CA ASP A 134 -13.72 -14.25 -0.15
C ASP A 134 -12.65 -13.13 -0.02
N ILE A 135 -12.95 -11.91 -0.48
CA ILE A 135 -12.08 -10.75 -0.33
C ILE A 135 -11.84 -10.45 1.15
N ASN A 136 -12.88 -10.43 1.98
CA ASN A 136 -12.80 -10.19 3.40
C ASN A 136 -11.94 -11.24 4.11
N VAL A 137 -12.18 -12.51 3.84
CA VAL A 137 -11.40 -13.62 4.41
C VAL A 137 -9.92 -13.51 4.02
N ASN A 138 -9.61 -13.22 2.76
CA ASN A 138 -8.23 -13.08 2.31
C ASN A 138 -7.52 -11.88 2.95
N ASN A 139 -8.20 -10.73 3.13
CA ASN A 139 -7.63 -9.58 3.85
C ASN A 139 -7.33 -9.91 5.32
N SER A 140 -8.22 -10.63 6.01
CA SER A 140 -7.98 -11.09 7.38
C SER A 140 -6.77 -12.01 7.48
N ARG A 141 -6.63 -12.94 6.51
CA ARG A 141 -5.47 -13.86 6.40
C ARG A 141 -4.18 -13.11 6.09
N LEU A 142 -4.23 -12.13 5.18
CA LEU A 142 -3.08 -11.28 4.87
C LEU A 142 -2.61 -10.51 6.09
N LEU A 143 -3.52 -9.84 6.82
CA LEU A 143 -3.20 -9.16 8.08
C LEU A 143 -2.62 -10.09 9.14
N SER A 144 -3.04 -11.35 9.15
CA SER A 144 -2.48 -12.37 10.06
C SER A 144 -1.09 -12.79 9.63
N ALA A 145 -0.87 -12.97 8.33
CA ALA A 145 0.43 -13.33 7.78
C ALA A 145 1.48 -12.22 7.92
N LEU A 146 1.05 -10.94 7.80
CA LEU A 146 1.91 -9.76 7.94
C LEU A 146 2.14 -9.35 9.40
N GLY A 147 1.41 -9.92 10.36
CA GLY A 147 1.47 -9.55 11.78
C GLY A 147 2.75 -9.98 12.51
N SER A 148 3.87 -10.03 11.82
CA SER A 148 5.18 -10.42 12.32
C SER A 148 6.04 -9.21 12.73
N LYS A 149 7.20 -9.48 13.32
CA LYS A 149 8.13 -8.43 13.74
C LYS A 149 8.60 -7.59 12.55
N GLY A 150 8.40 -6.29 12.65
CA GLY A 150 8.87 -5.30 11.68
C GLY A 150 7.94 -5.04 10.49
N ILE A 151 6.77 -5.70 10.43
CA ILE A 151 5.72 -5.38 9.47
C ILE A 151 4.47 -4.97 10.25
N ASN A 152 3.99 -3.76 10.03
CA ASN A 152 2.79 -3.25 10.69
C ASN A 152 1.83 -2.65 9.65
N MET A 153 0.68 -3.30 9.46
CA MET A 153 -0.41 -2.80 8.63
C MET A 153 -1.62 -2.53 9.51
N ALA A 154 -2.11 -1.31 9.48
CA ALA A 154 -3.23 -0.85 10.28
C ALA A 154 -4.28 -0.15 9.43
N ASN A 155 -5.55 -0.26 9.81
CA ASN A 155 -6.67 0.37 9.13
C ASN A 155 -7.47 1.23 10.10
N ALA A 156 -8.07 2.31 9.61
CA ALA A 156 -8.97 3.15 10.37
C ALA A 156 -10.17 3.63 9.55
N VAL A 157 -11.28 3.79 10.25
CA VAL A 157 -12.52 4.38 9.74
C VAL A 157 -12.90 5.55 10.65
N MET A 158 -12.83 6.76 10.11
CA MET A 158 -13.29 7.97 10.78
C MET A 158 -14.59 8.43 10.11
N VAL A 159 -15.65 8.58 10.88
CA VAL A 159 -16.96 8.98 10.37
C VAL A 159 -17.46 10.26 11.04
N SER A 160 -18.14 11.12 10.27
CA SER A 160 -18.79 12.29 10.82
C SER A 160 -19.85 11.92 11.85
N SER A 161 -19.82 12.56 13.01
CA SER A 161 -20.82 12.36 14.10
C SER A 161 -22.25 12.72 13.70
N GLU A 162 -22.44 13.43 12.58
CA GLU A 162 -23.75 13.70 12.01
C GLU A 162 -24.43 12.45 11.42
N TYR A 163 -23.65 11.41 11.09
CA TYR A 163 -24.13 10.18 10.46
C TYR A 163 -23.88 8.96 11.33
N ALA A 164 -24.72 7.95 11.18
CA ALA A 164 -24.51 6.66 11.79
C ALA A 164 -23.74 5.74 10.83
N LEU A 165 -22.65 5.15 11.30
CA LEU A 165 -21.96 4.11 10.55
C LEU A 165 -22.86 2.89 10.40
N ASN A 166 -22.94 2.32 9.19
CA ASN A 166 -23.71 1.10 8.96
C ASN A 166 -23.14 -0.05 9.80
N GLY A 167 -24.01 -0.70 10.59
CA GLY A 167 -23.59 -1.72 11.57
C GLY A 167 -22.93 -2.94 10.91
N ASN A 168 -23.38 -3.35 9.72
CA ASN A 168 -22.75 -4.45 8.98
C ASN A 168 -21.36 -4.07 8.48
N PHE A 169 -21.21 -2.86 7.92
CA PHE A 169 -19.91 -2.34 7.51
C PHE A 169 -18.93 -2.22 8.69
N ALA A 170 -19.39 -1.71 9.84
CA ALA A 170 -18.58 -1.63 11.05
C ALA A 170 -18.08 -3.01 11.51
N ALA A 171 -18.94 -4.04 11.47
CA ALA A 171 -18.55 -5.40 11.79
C ALA A 171 -17.52 -5.98 10.79
N ILE A 172 -17.70 -5.75 9.50
CA ILE A 172 -16.75 -6.16 8.47
C ILE A 172 -15.40 -5.46 8.71
N ALA A 173 -15.38 -4.15 8.88
CA ALA A 173 -14.17 -3.36 9.11
C ALA A 173 -13.39 -3.84 10.33
N ALA A 174 -14.08 -4.12 11.45
CA ALA A 174 -13.45 -4.61 12.67
C ALA A 174 -12.92 -6.05 12.53
N ASN A 175 -13.75 -6.98 12.00
CA ASN A 175 -13.43 -8.40 12.00
C ASN A 175 -12.40 -8.79 10.93
N PHE A 176 -12.53 -8.28 9.71
CA PHE A 176 -11.70 -8.71 8.58
C PHE A 176 -10.52 -7.76 8.30
N TYR A 177 -10.68 -6.47 8.60
CA TYR A 177 -9.65 -5.47 8.32
C TYR A 177 -8.98 -4.94 9.59
N ARG A 178 -9.41 -5.39 10.78
CA ARG A 178 -8.90 -4.92 12.09
C ARG A 178 -8.90 -3.40 12.19
N ALA A 179 -9.89 -2.76 11.55
CA ALA A 179 -9.93 -1.32 11.44
C ALA A 179 -10.37 -0.68 12.77
N GLU A 180 -9.61 0.31 13.22
CA GLU A 180 -10.03 1.20 14.30
C GLU A 180 -11.11 2.14 13.78
N THR A 181 -12.21 2.26 14.51
CA THR A 181 -13.34 3.09 14.10
C THR A 181 -13.53 4.23 15.09
N GLY A 182 -13.88 5.41 14.60
CA GLY A 182 -14.13 6.59 15.43
C GLY A 182 -15.17 7.54 14.85
N THR A 183 -15.83 8.32 15.73
CA THR A 183 -16.75 9.39 15.35
C THR A 183 -16.17 10.75 15.69
N PHE A 184 -16.20 11.68 14.73
CA PHE A 184 -15.52 12.97 14.80
C PHE A 184 -16.43 14.10 14.33
N ASP A 185 -16.19 15.30 14.82
CA ASP A 185 -16.87 16.50 14.33
C ASP A 185 -16.20 17.00 13.04
N PHE A 186 -16.74 16.63 11.89
CA PHE A 186 -16.22 17.05 10.59
C PHE A 186 -16.51 18.52 10.27
N THR A 187 -17.35 19.20 11.06
CA THR A 187 -17.50 20.67 10.97
C THR A 187 -16.24 21.41 11.47
N ASP A 188 -15.48 20.78 12.38
CA ASP A 188 -14.11 21.16 12.73
C ASP A 188 -13.09 20.34 11.94
N GLY A 189 -13.00 20.59 10.64
CA GLY A 189 -12.10 19.85 9.74
C GLY A 189 -10.63 19.86 10.19
N ARG A 190 -10.19 20.86 10.96
CA ARG A 190 -8.83 20.90 11.50
C ARG A 190 -8.62 19.83 12.58
N SER A 191 -9.56 19.68 13.50
CA SER A 191 -9.50 18.65 14.55
C SER A 191 -9.50 17.25 13.95
N VAL A 192 -10.26 17.02 12.88
CA VAL A 192 -10.27 15.73 12.16
C VAL A 192 -8.92 15.47 11.50
N VAL A 193 -8.34 16.48 10.81
CA VAL A 193 -7.01 16.40 10.21
C VAL A 193 -5.94 16.07 11.25
N ASP A 194 -5.95 16.78 12.39
CA ASP A 194 -4.98 16.55 13.46
C ASP A 194 -5.11 15.13 14.05
N SER A 195 -6.35 14.63 14.21
CA SER A 195 -6.62 13.27 14.68
C SER A 195 -6.18 12.21 13.69
N ALA A 196 -6.45 12.40 12.40
CA ALA A 196 -6.03 11.50 11.33
C ALA A 196 -4.50 11.47 11.20
N ASN A 197 -3.84 12.62 11.18
CA ASN A 197 -2.38 12.71 11.12
C ASN A 197 -1.72 12.09 12.36
N LYS A 198 -2.30 12.30 13.53
CA LYS A 198 -1.82 11.66 14.77
C LYS A 198 -1.93 10.15 14.69
N TRP A 199 -3.09 9.62 14.27
CA TRP A 199 -3.28 8.17 14.12
C TRP A 199 -2.26 7.57 13.17
N VAL A 200 -2.05 8.19 12.01
CA VAL A 200 -1.03 7.78 11.03
C VAL A 200 0.37 7.80 11.65
N SER A 201 0.72 8.87 12.35
CA SER A 201 2.02 8.99 13.01
C SER A 201 2.23 7.88 14.05
N ASP A 202 1.21 7.58 14.86
CA ASP A 202 1.29 6.55 15.90
C ASP A 202 1.48 5.14 15.28
N HIS A 203 0.82 4.84 14.15
CA HIS A 203 0.90 3.54 13.47
C HIS A 203 2.08 3.39 12.51
N THR A 204 2.82 4.48 12.27
CA THR A 204 4.04 4.48 11.46
C THR A 204 5.29 4.87 12.25
N ASN A 205 5.28 4.65 13.58
CA ASN A 205 6.40 4.96 14.48
C ASN A 205 6.90 6.43 14.34
N GLY A 206 5.99 7.38 14.09
CA GLY A 206 6.29 8.80 13.90
C GLY A 206 6.93 9.15 12.56
N ARG A 207 6.98 8.23 11.64
CA ARG A 207 7.62 8.41 10.32
C ARG A 207 6.75 9.21 9.38
N ILE A 208 5.44 8.98 9.34
CA ILE A 208 4.47 9.88 8.68
C ILE A 208 3.88 10.81 9.73
N LYS A 209 4.19 12.10 9.63
CA LYS A 209 3.67 13.11 10.56
C LYS A 209 2.46 13.82 10.01
N GLN A 210 2.30 13.88 8.70
CA GLN A 210 1.26 14.64 8.05
C GLN A 210 0.86 13.98 6.74
N LEU A 211 -0.37 13.48 6.68
CA LEU A 211 -1.02 12.96 5.48
C LEU A 211 -1.91 14.05 4.86
N PHE A 212 -2.56 14.85 5.73
CA PHE A 212 -3.47 15.91 5.35
C PHE A 212 -2.98 17.28 5.81
N GLU A 213 -3.26 18.29 4.98
CA GLU A 213 -3.23 19.68 5.37
C GLU A 213 -4.64 20.20 5.66
N THR A 214 -5.59 19.83 4.84
CA THR A 214 -7.00 20.25 4.91
C THR A 214 -7.91 19.13 4.42
N LEU A 215 -9.19 19.21 4.76
CA LEU A 215 -10.26 18.36 4.22
C LEU A 215 -11.29 19.20 3.45
N PRO A 216 -11.88 18.67 2.36
CA PRO A 216 -13.08 19.25 1.77
C PRO A 216 -14.20 19.34 2.80
N LYS A 217 -15.02 20.41 2.70
CA LYS A 217 -16.08 20.68 3.70
C LYS A 217 -17.23 19.67 3.69
N ASP A 218 -17.39 18.97 2.58
CA ASP A 218 -18.41 17.96 2.35
C ASP A 218 -17.92 16.52 2.59
N THR A 219 -16.74 16.39 3.21
CA THR A 219 -16.22 15.08 3.62
C THR A 219 -17.08 14.50 4.74
N LEU A 220 -17.56 13.27 4.56
CA LEU A 220 -18.40 12.56 5.54
C LEU A 220 -17.65 11.44 6.27
N MET A 221 -16.63 10.88 5.62
CA MET A 221 -15.89 9.73 6.11
C MET A 221 -14.46 9.74 5.58
N LEU A 222 -13.53 9.22 6.37
CA LEU A 222 -12.17 8.89 5.96
C LEU A 222 -11.92 7.40 6.21
N LEU A 223 -11.40 6.71 5.21
CA LEU A 223 -10.80 5.39 5.39
C LEU A 223 -9.30 5.52 5.20
N ILE A 224 -8.54 5.02 6.17
CA ILE A 224 -7.09 5.18 6.23
C ILE A 224 -6.47 3.80 6.38
N ASN A 225 -5.43 3.53 5.60
CA ASN A 225 -4.54 2.39 5.83
C ASN A 225 -3.11 2.91 6.00
N ALA A 226 -2.37 2.32 6.93
CA ALA A 226 -0.96 2.58 7.16
C ALA A 226 -0.18 1.27 7.09
N LEU A 227 0.89 1.23 6.31
CA LEU A 227 1.84 0.12 6.28
C LEU A 227 3.23 0.64 6.64
N ASP A 228 3.81 0.07 7.68
CA ASP A 228 5.13 0.39 8.20
C ASP A 228 6.04 -0.84 8.13
N LEU A 229 7.24 -0.67 7.58
CA LEU A 229 8.28 -1.69 7.57
C LEU A 229 9.53 -1.21 8.30
N ASP A 230 9.99 -2.02 9.27
CA ASP A 230 11.22 -1.81 10.02
C ASP A 230 12.01 -3.12 10.02
N LEU A 231 12.72 -3.37 8.94
CA LEU A 231 13.36 -4.65 8.64
C LEU A 231 14.86 -4.46 8.37
N ASN A 232 15.69 -5.23 9.08
CA ASN A 232 17.11 -5.35 8.81
C ASN A 232 17.36 -6.33 7.65
N TRP A 233 18.45 -6.12 6.90
CA TRP A 233 18.92 -7.13 5.96
C TRP A 233 19.34 -8.40 6.72
N LYS A 234 19.07 -9.57 6.18
CA LYS A 234 19.62 -10.83 6.68
C LYS A 234 21.15 -10.82 6.66
N THR A 235 21.73 -10.13 5.70
CA THR A 235 23.16 -9.84 5.61
C THR A 235 23.34 -8.36 5.33
N SER A 236 23.75 -7.60 6.33
CA SER A 236 24.00 -6.15 6.23
C SER A 236 25.14 -5.85 5.25
N PHE A 237 25.09 -4.68 4.62
CA PHE A 237 26.22 -4.16 3.87
C PHE A 237 27.35 -3.79 4.83
N ASP A 238 28.59 -4.01 4.37
CA ASP A 238 29.78 -3.66 5.12
C ASP A 238 29.94 -2.12 5.15
N ALA A 239 29.91 -1.53 6.32
CA ALA A 239 30.06 -0.08 6.48
C ALA A 239 31.40 0.47 5.91
N GLU A 240 32.43 -0.38 5.77
CA GLU A 240 33.70 0.00 5.14
C GLU A 240 33.60 0.00 3.59
N LYS A 241 32.55 -0.58 3.03
CA LYS A 241 32.28 -0.65 1.59
C LYS A 241 31.16 0.33 1.16
N VAL A 242 31.21 1.50 1.73
CA VAL A 242 30.32 2.63 1.39
C VAL A 242 31.14 3.69 0.68
N TYR A 243 30.83 3.95 -0.56
CA TYR A 243 31.60 4.81 -1.47
C TYR A 243 30.79 6.07 -1.78
N LYS A 244 31.34 7.22 -1.43
CA LYS A 244 30.71 8.53 -1.63
C LYS A 244 31.09 9.14 -2.98
N ASP A 245 30.30 10.11 -3.40
CA ASP A 245 30.56 10.95 -4.58
C ASP A 245 30.72 10.17 -5.90
N LEU A 246 30.06 9.01 -6.01
CA LEU A 246 29.99 8.26 -7.26
C LEU A 246 28.89 8.81 -8.16
N ASP A 247 29.05 8.61 -9.48
CA ASP A 247 28.06 9.06 -10.46
C ASP A 247 26.87 8.10 -10.50
N PHE A 248 25.66 8.68 -10.49
CA PHE A 248 24.41 8.06 -10.88
C PHE A 248 23.91 8.75 -12.14
N HIS A 249 23.73 7.98 -13.19
CA HIS A 249 23.30 8.46 -14.52
C HIS A 249 21.77 8.48 -14.59
N GLY A 250 21.16 9.49 -13.96
CA GLY A 250 19.71 9.66 -13.90
C GLY A 250 19.13 10.19 -15.22
N THR A 251 17.79 10.13 -15.33
CA THR A 251 17.08 10.66 -16.52
C THR A 251 17.24 12.17 -16.67
N ASN A 252 17.46 12.90 -15.56
CA ASN A 252 17.68 14.36 -15.52
C ASN A 252 19.18 14.74 -15.57
N GLY A 253 20.08 13.77 -15.83
CA GLY A 253 21.53 13.96 -15.86
C GLY A 253 22.27 13.28 -14.71
N ASP A 254 23.58 13.45 -14.68
CA ASP A 254 24.44 12.82 -13.69
C ASP A 254 24.29 13.46 -12.30
N GLN A 255 24.17 12.63 -11.29
CA GLN A 255 24.01 13.00 -9.89
C GLN A 255 25.05 12.30 -9.02
N LYS A 256 25.49 12.94 -7.92
CA LYS A 256 26.43 12.33 -6.99
C LYS A 256 25.72 11.58 -5.89
N VAL A 257 26.06 10.30 -5.73
CA VAL A 257 25.41 9.39 -4.79
C VAL A 257 26.41 8.68 -3.90
N THR A 258 25.89 8.09 -2.82
CA THR A 258 26.62 7.15 -1.99
C THR A 258 26.17 5.74 -2.33
N LEU A 259 27.06 4.90 -2.84
CA LEU A 259 26.79 3.50 -3.12
C LEU A 259 27.32 2.61 -2.00
N MET A 260 26.49 1.65 -1.61
CA MET A 260 26.87 0.53 -0.73
C MET A 260 27.21 -0.67 -1.62
N ALA A 261 28.26 -1.42 -1.26
CA ALA A 261 28.65 -2.62 -1.99
C ALA A 261 28.58 -3.88 -1.12
N ALA A 262 28.00 -4.94 -1.66
CA ALA A 262 27.97 -6.26 -1.08
C ALA A 262 28.47 -7.31 -2.06
N LYS A 263 29.19 -8.33 -1.54
CA LYS A 263 29.69 -9.48 -2.33
C LYS A 263 29.37 -10.76 -1.56
N GLY A 264 28.87 -11.75 -2.27
CA GLY A 264 28.55 -13.05 -1.69
C GLY A 264 27.61 -13.86 -2.57
N GLU A 265 27.05 -14.89 -1.99
CA GLU A 265 26.02 -15.69 -2.66
C GLU A 265 24.64 -14.99 -2.52
N PHE A 266 24.01 -14.72 -3.66
CA PHE A 266 22.68 -14.12 -3.74
C PHE A 266 21.79 -14.95 -4.69
N LEU A 267 20.49 -14.91 -4.46
CA LEU A 267 19.51 -15.32 -5.46
C LEU A 267 19.44 -14.23 -6.54
N CYS A 268 19.85 -14.54 -7.76
CA CYS A 268 19.84 -13.57 -8.85
C CYS A 268 19.67 -14.23 -10.21
N ALA A 269 19.20 -13.45 -11.19
CA ALA A 269 18.99 -13.88 -12.56
C ALA A 269 19.20 -12.72 -13.55
N GLU A 270 19.53 -13.07 -14.77
CA GLU A 270 19.34 -12.21 -15.92
C GLU A 270 18.01 -12.57 -16.57
N ILE A 271 17.10 -11.59 -16.65
CA ILE A 271 15.74 -11.75 -17.14
C ILE A 271 15.50 -10.70 -18.20
N ASP A 272 15.15 -11.09 -19.41
CA ASP A 272 14.86 -10.19 -20.54
C ASP A 272 15.95 -9.11 -20.77
N GLY A 273 17.23 -9.49 -20.57
CA GLY A 273 18.40 -8.63 -20.77
C GLY A 273 18.71 -7.66 -19.63
N GLY A 274 17.88 -7.59 -18.61
CA GLY A 274 18.17 -6.88 -17.36
C GLY A 274 18.58 -7.85 -16.25
N LYS A 275 18.87 -7.32 -15.06
CA LYS A 275 19.37 -8.09 -13.93
C LYS A 275 18.45 -7.95 -12.72
N VAL A 276 18.17 -9.06 -12.06
CA VAL A 276 17.40 -9.10 -10.80
C VAL A 276 18.26 -9.75 -9.72
N ILE A 277 18.26 -9.17 -8.52
CA ILE A 277 18.93 -9.72 -7.33
C ILE A 277 17.99 -9.59 -6.13
N LEU A 278 17.90 -10.64 -5.32
CA LEU A 278 17.03 -10.68 -4.14
C LEU A 278 17.85 -10.49 -2.87
N LEU A 279 17.39 -9.57 -2.04
CA LEU A 279 17.96 -9.24 -0.73
C LEU A 279 16.97 -9.68 0.35
N PRO A 280 17.19 -10.82 1.01
CA PRO A 280 16.33 -11.26 2.10
C PRO A 280 16.50 -10.39 3.33
N TYR A 281 15.40 -10.16 4.06
CA TYR A 281 15.42 -9.54 5.38
C TYR A 281 15.66 -10.59 6.49
N GLU A 282 16.05 -10.14 7.68
CA GLU A 282 16.43 -11.02 8.80
C GLU A 282 15.27 -11.86 9.35
N ASN A 283 14.03 -11.40 9.15
CA ASN A 283 12.84 -12.14 9.56
C ASN A 283 12.50 -13.33 8.65
N ASP A 284 13.20 -13.49 7.51
CA ASP A 284 12.92 -14.47 6.45
C ASP A 284 11.50 -14.41 5.84
N GLU A 285 10.69 -13.42 6.22
CA GLU A 285 9.31 -13.26 5.76
C GLU A 285 9.19 -12.33 4.56
N CYS A 286 10.20 -11.49 4.32
CA CYS A 286 10.26 -10.60 3.18
C CYS A 286 11.61 -10.66 2.47
N PHE A 287 11.61 -10.26 1.22
CA PHE A 287 12.81 -9.91 0.47
C PHE A 287 12.57 -8.63 -0.33
N MET A 288 13.65 -7.89 -0.60
CA MET A 288 13.67 -6.85 -1.61
C MET A 288 14.24 -7.41 -2.90
N ALA A 289 13.49 -7.33 -3.98
CA ALA A 289 14.00 -7.56 -5.34
C ALA A 289 14.52 -6.22 -5.89
N VAL A 290 15.80 -6.16 -6.23
CA VAL A 290 16.39 -5.05 -6.96
C VAL A 290 16.43 -5.44 -8.43
N ALA A 291 15.76 -4.66 -9.28
CA ALA A 291 15.63 -4.89 -10.71
C ALA A 291 16.33 -3.79 -11.48
N LEU A 292 17.44 -4.13 -12.14
CA LEU A 292 18.22 -3.24 -13.00
C LEU A 292 17.86 -3.51 -14.47
N PRO A 293 17.13 -2.59 -15.15
CA PRO A 293 16.70 -2.77 -16.53
C PRO A 293 17.88 -2.90 -17.51
N PRO A 294 17.69 -3.40 -18.72
CA PRO A 294 18.63 -3.17 -19.83
C PRO A 294 18.80 -1.66 -20.08
N GLU A 295 19.93 -1.26 -20.66
CA GLU A 295 20.14 0.14 -21.05
C GLU A 295 19.03 0.61 -22.02
N GLY A 296 18.51 1.82 -21.76
CA GLY A 296 17.44 2.43 -22.54
C GLY A 296 16.03 1.90 -22.29
N VAL A 297 15.85 1.02 -21.29
CA VAL A 297 14.54 0.55 -20.82
C VAL A 297 14.23 1.22 -19.48
N SER A 298 13.04 1.80 -19.33
CA SER A 298 12.61 2.41 -18.06
C SER A 298 12.42 1.35 -16.96
N PRO A 299 12.60 1.71 -15.68
CA PRO A 299 12.29 0.84 -14.55
C PRO A 299 10.85 0.31 -14.59
N ASN A 300 9.86 1.16 -14.92
CA ASN A 300 8.45 0.81 -15.02
C ASN A 300 8.23 -0.29 -16.08
N ALA A 301 8.72 -0.08 -17.30
CA ALA A 301 8.57 -1.05 -18.39
C ALA A 301 9.30 -2.37 -18.10
N TYR A 302 10.39 -2.34 -17.32
CA TYR A 302 11.09 -3.55 -16.93
C TYR A 302 10.38 -4.30 -15.82
N LEU A 303 9.83 -3.61 -14.82
CA LEU A 303 9.02 -4.24 -13.76
C LEU A 303 7.81 -4.99 -14.34
N GLY A 304 7.14 -4.45 -15.36
CA GLY A 304 6.06 -5.14 -16.07
C GLY A 304 6.44 -6.51 -16.65
N LYS A 305 7.75 -6.76 -16.85
CA LYS A 305 8.28 -8.03 -17.38
C LYS A 305 8.77 -8.99 -16.30
N VAL A 306 9.21 -8.47 -15.14
CA VAL A 306 9.95 -9.27 -14.15
C VAL A 306 9.19 -9.48 -12.83
N MET A 307 8.17 -8.66 -12.51
CA MET A 307 7.35 -8.90 -11.32
C MET A 307 6.73 -10.29 -11.36
N GLY A 308 6.78 -10.99 -10.21
CA GLY A 308 6.30 -12.37 -10.08
C GLY A 308 7.26 -13.45 -10.60
N ARG A 309 8.36 -13.10 -11.28
CA ARG A 309 9.34 -14.07 -11.82
C ARG A 309 10.54 -14.31 -10.88
N TRP A 310 10.37 -14.03 -9.59
CA TRP A 310 11.43 -14.15 -8.58
C TRP A 310 11.96 -15.59 -8.42
N ASN A 311 11.18 -16.59 -8.77
CA ASN A 311 11.54 -18.02 -8.78
C ASN A 311 12.57 -18.40 -9.85
N GLU A 312 12.82 -17.52 -10.84
CA GLU A 312 13.89 -17.69 -11.84
C GLU A 312 15.27 -17.36 -11.24
N CYS A 313 15.32 -16.62 -10.15
CA CYS A 313 16.56 -16.29 -9.45
C CYS A 313 17.17 -17.54 -8.82
N LYS A 314 18.45 -17.77 -9.06
CA LYS A 314 19.24 -18.90 -8.53
C LYS A 314 20.41 -18.38 -7.71
N ALA A 315 20.83 -19.19 -6.73
CA ALA A 315 21.98 -18.90 -5.89
C ALA A 315 23.25 -18.90 -6.74
N ARG A 316 24.01 -17.79 -6.71
CA ARG A 316 25.30 -17.61 -7.37
C ARG A 316 26.11 -16.52 -6.70
N GLU A 317 27.43 -16.59 -6.89
CA GLU A 317 28.32 -15.49 -6.49
C GLU A 317 27.99 -14.22 -7.27
N ALA A 318 27.66 -13.15 -6.55
CA ALA A 318 27.31 -11.86 -7.13
C ALA A 318 27.94 -10.69 -6.38
N GLU A 319 27.99 -9.55 -7.04
CA GLU A 319 28.39 -8.27 -6.50
C GLU A 319 27.26 -7.27 -6.75
N LEU A 320 26.75 -6.66 -5.68
CA LEU A 320 25.71 -5.64 -5.72
C LEU A 320 26.29 -4.29 -5.32
N TRP A 321 25.99 -3.25 -6.10
CA TRP A 321 26.19 -1.85 -5.76
C TRP A 321 24.85 -1.15 -5.76
N LEU A 322 24.41 -0.69 -4.58
CA LEU A 322 23.09 -0.09 -4.38
C LEU A 322 23.22 1.29 -3.75
N PRO A 323 22.55 2.33 -4.28
CA PRO A 323 22.53 3.64 -3.64
C PRO A 323 21.90 3.61 -2.25
N LYS A 324 22.44 4.40 -1.33
CA LYS A 324 21.71 4.82 -0.13
C LYS A 324 20.67 5.83 -0.58
N ILE A 325 19.41 5.52 -0.34
CA ILE A 325 18.31 6.38 -0.75
C ILE A 325 17.26 6.54 0.35
N GLU A 326 16.60 7.66 0.32
CA GLU A 326 15.39 7.94 1.07
C GLU A 326 14.36 8.53 0.11
N LEU A 327 13.30 7.78 -0.17
CA LEU A 327 12.22 8.21 -1.05
C LEU A 327 10.98 8.53 -0.22
N ASN A 328 10.38 9.68 -0.53
CA ASN A 328 9.12 10.13 0.00
C ASN A 328 8.18 10.39 -1.17
N SER A 329 7.01 9.79 -1.15
CA SER A 329 6.01 9.96 -2.19
C SER A 329 4.67 10.34 -1.60
N ARG A 330 3.96 11.22 -2.28
CA ARG A 330 2.57 11.52 -2.07
C ARG A 330 1.89 11.45 -3.44
N LEU A 331 1.04 10.46 -3.61
CA LEU A 331 0.30 10.22 -4.84
C LEU A 331 -1.16 10.62 -4.65
N GLU A 332 -1.65 11.44 -5.56
CA GLU A 332 -3.08 11.74 -5.72
C GLU A 332 -3.60 10.83 -6.83
N LEU A 333 -4.42 9.84 -6.48
CA LEU A 333 -4.69 8.69 -7.31
C LEU A 333 -6.06 8.73 -7.99
N LEU A 334 -6.85 9.79 -7.79
CA LEU A 334 -8.21 9.87 -8.30
C LEU A 334 -8.27 9.69 -9.83
N GLU A 335 -7.43 10.43 -10.57
CA GLU A 335 -7.40 10.37 -12.03
C GLU A 335 -6.74 9.07 -12.53
N THR A 336 -5.74 8.57 -11.84
CA THR A 336 -5.11 7.27 -12.12
C THR A 336 -6.13 6.13 -11.99
N LEU A 337 -6.88 6.07 -10.88
CA LEU A 337 -7.91 5.06 -10.68
C LEU A 337 -9.08 5.21 -11.65
N ARG A 338 -9.39 6.45 -12.06
CA ARG A 338 -10.36 6.71 -13.12
C ARG A 338 -9.92 6.11 -14.45
N ALA A 339 -8.65 6.29 -14.82
CA ALA A 339 -8.07 5.71 -16.04
C ALA A 339 -8.01 4.18 -15.99
N MET A 340 -7.91 3.59 -14.79
CA MET A 340 -7.95 2.15 -14.56
C MET A 340 -9.36 1.54 -14.55
N GLY A 341 -10.43 2.32 -14.83
CA GLY A 341 -11.80 1.83 -14.91
C GLY A 341 -12.71 2.17 -13.73
N MET A 342 -12.17 2.78 -12.65
CA MET A 342 -12.91 3.04 -11.42
C MET A 342 -13.90 4.23 -11.50
N GLY A 343 -14.08 4.83 -12.67
CA GLY A 343 -14.79 6.10 -12.86
C GLY A 343 -16.20 6.16 -12.26
N GLU A 344 -16.97 5.07 -12.31
CA GLU A 344 -18.33 5.01 -11.76
C GLU A 344 -18.40 5.10 -10.23
N ALA A 345 -17.34 4.68 -9.53
CA ALA A 345 -17.23 4.75 -8.07
C ALA A 345 -16.71 6.10 -7.57
N LEU A 346 -16.07 6.87 -8.45
CA LEU A 346 -15.44 8.15 -8.11
C LEU A 346 -16.42 9.31 -8.28
N LEU A 347 -16.10 10.45 -7.67
CA LEU A 347 -16.86 11.69 -7.77
C LEU A 347 -17.17 12.02 -9.24
N GLY A 348 -18.47 12.22 -9.53
CA GLY A 348 -18.98 12.44 -10.88
C GLY A 348 -19.39 11.18 -11.65
N GLY A 349 -19.16 9.99 -11.09
CA GLY A 349 -19.72 8.72 -11.57
C GLY A 349 -21.18 8.54 -11.17
N SER A 350 -21.76 7.38 -11.47
CA SER A 350 -23.15 7.05 -11.11
C SER A 350 -23.29 5.95 -10.04
N GLY A 351 -22.17 5.41 -9.56
CA GLY A 351 -22.11 4.45 -8.46
C GLY A 351 -22.25 5.14 -7.10
N ASN A 352 -22.72 4.41 -6.11
CA ASN A 352 -23.00 4.89 -4.76
C ASN A 352 -22.47 3.90 -3.72
N PHE A 353 -22.35 4.36 -2.47
CA PHE A 353 -21.87 3.56 -1.33
C PHE A 353 -22.92 3.53 -0.19
N PRO A 354 -24.14 3.02 -0.45
CA PRO A 354 -25.23 3.02 0.53
C PRO A 354 -24.95 2.13 1.74
N GLY A 355 -24.00 1.20 1.62
CA GLY A 355 -23.64 0.29 2.71
C GLY A 355 -22.62 0.87 3.72
N LEU A 356 -22.10 2.08 3.52
CA LEU A 356 -21.13 2.69 4.44
C LEU A 356 -21.81 3.36 5.64
N LEU A 357 -22.88 4.13 5.38
CA LEU A 357 -23.60 4.91 6.39
C LEU A 357 -25.09 4.56 6.40
N ASP A 358 -25.74 4.66 7.55
CA ASP A 358 -27.20 4.60 7.66
C ASP A 358 -27.78 5.99 7.31
N ALA A 359 -27.77 6.35 6.04
CA ALA A 359 -28.23 7.63 5.54
C ALA A 359 -28.79 7.50 4.13
N ASP A 360 -29.77 8.35 3.79
CA ASP A 360 -30.31 8.48 2.43
C ASP A 360 -29.46 9.45 1.56
N GLU A 361 -28.12 9.32 1.69
CA GLU A 361 -27.19 10.20 0.99
C GLU A 361 -26.54 9.47 -0.19
N PHE A 362 -26.30 10.21 -1.29
CA PHE A 362 -25.52 9.70 -2.40
C PHE A 362 -24.03 9.91 -2.14
N ILE A 363 -23.36 8.83 -1.76
CA ILE A 363 -21.97 8.85 -1.29
C ILE A 363 -21.06 8.39 -2.41
N GLN A 364 -20.00 9.15 -2.67
CA GLN A 364 -18.97 8.83 -3.66
C GLN A 364 -17.57 9.04 -3.08
N ILE A 365 -16.58 8.40 -3.70
CA ILE A 365 -15.18 8.63 -3.37
C ILE A 365 -14.77 9.99 -3.95
N GLY A 366 -14.47 10.94 -3.10
CA GLY A 366 -14.08 12.29 -3.48
C GLY A 366 -12.58 12.45 -3.73
N ASP A 367 -11.74 11.69 -3.04
CA ASP A 367 -10.30 11.70 -3.20
C ASP A 367 -9.66 10.37 -2.77
N VAL A 368 -8.51 10.04 -3.35
CA VAL A 368 -7.68 8.88 -2.99
C VAL A 368 -6.23 9.32 -2.94
N ILE A 369 -5.66 9.34 -1.75
CA ILE A 369 -4.29 9.80 -1.53
C ILE A 369 -3.48 8.69 -0.89
N GLN A 370 -2.29 8.43 -1.41
CA GLN A 370 -1.30 7.58 -0.75
C GLN A 370 -0.02 8.38 -0.50
N ALA A 371 0.46 8.34 0.75
CA ALA A 371 1.80 8.76 1.10
C ALA A 371 2.65 7.53 1.40
N ALA A 372 3.87 7.50 0.89
CA ALA A 372 4.78 6.37 1.04
C ALA A 372 6.20 6.84 1.30
N HIS A 373 6.92 6.09 2.13
CA HIS A 373 8.33 6.33 2.42
C HIS A 373 9.13 5.03 2.41
N ILE A 374 10.34 5.08 1.88
CA ILE A 374 11.33 4.01 2.01
C ILE A 374 12.71 4.62 2.25
N ASN A 375 13.45 4.05 3.19
CA ASN A 375 14.86 4.39 3.45
C ASN A 375 15.70 3.12 3.31
N VAL A 376 16.58 3.10 2.35
CA VAL A 376 17.49 1.97 2.06
C VAL A 376 18.90 2.36 2.46
N ASN A 377 19.44 1.66 3.44
CA ASN A 377 20.76 1.89 3.98
C ASN A 377 21.50 0.56 4.26
N GLU A 378 22.72 0.63 4.82
CA GLU A 378 23.58 -0.54 5.02
C GLU A 378 23.01 -1.60 5.98
N ASN A 379 22.11 -1.24 6.87
CA ASN A 379 21.56 -2.13 7.88
C ASN A 379 20.26 -2.82 7.42
N GLY A 380 19.49 -2.15 6.57
CA GLY A 380 18.19 -2.63 6.16
C GLY A 380 17.35 -1.54 5.48
N THR A 381 16.07 -1.81 5.46
CA THR A 381 15.05 -0.81 5.23
C THR A 381 14.66 -0.30 6.61
N GLN A 382 15.43 0.66 7.09
CA GLN A 382 15.37 1.32 8.41
C GLN A 382 15.75 0.48 9.62
N ALA A 383 17.04 0.40 9.95
CA ALA A 383 17.46 0.01 11.29
C ALA A 383 18.78 0.64 11.70
N ALA A 384 18.91 0.88 12.99
CA ALA A 384 20.15 1.25 13.64
C ALA A 384 20.58 0.11 14.54
N ALA A 385 21.50 -0.75 14.12
CA ALA A 385 22.47 -1.46 14.95
C ALA A 385 23.21 -2.56 14.16
N GLY A 386 24.53 -2.59 14.24
CA GLY A 386 25.38 -3.46 13.45
C GLY A 386 25.55 -4.86 14.03
N SER A 387 25.66 -5.83 13.12
CA SER A 387 26.26 -7.15 13.39
C SER A 387 27.07 -7.59 12.18
N GLY A 388 28.34 -7.79 12.33
CA GLY A 388 29.27 -8.18 11.26
C GLY A 388 29.29 -9.69 11.03
N VAL A 389 29.25 -10.10 9.75
CA VAL A 389 29.43 -11.50 9.32
C VAL A 389 30.76 -11.64 8.58
N ALA A 390 31.56 -12.63 9.00
CA ALA A 390 32.86 -12.94 8.42
C ALA A 390 32.74 -13.77 7.14
N MET A 391 33.33 -13.30 6.02
CA MET A 391 33.35 -14.00 4.74
C MET A 391 34.54 -14.96 4.61
N LYS A 392 34.28 -16.14 4.01
CA LYS A 392 35.33 -17.08 3.58
C LYS A 392 35.73 -16.81 2.12
N ARG A 393 37.04 -16.81 1.86
CA ARG A 393 37.62 -16.69 0.52
C ARG A 393 37.43 -17.98 -0.28
N GLY A 394 36.75 -17.89 -1.43
CA GLY A 394 36.85 -18.87 -2.50
C GLY A 394 37.21 -18.11 -3.80
N ILE A 395 38.21 -18.59 -4.56
CA ILE A 395 38.58 -18.01 -5.86
C ILE A 395 37.89 -18.84 -6.94
N SER A 396 36.84 -18.30 -7.57
CA SER A 396 36.31 -18.80 -8.82
C SER A 396 36.61 -17.78 -9.92
N LEU A 397 37.08 -18.27 -11.08
CA LEU A 397 37.36 -17.49 -12.30
C LEU A 397 36.13 -17.46 -13.25
N GLU A 398 34.94 -17.71 -12.73
CA GLU A 398 33.70 -17.56 -13.50
C GLU A 398 33.30 -16.08 -13.56
N ASP A 399 32.68 -15.66 -14.67
CA ASP A 399 32.15 -14.31 -14.84
C ASP A 399 31.22 -13.95 -13.67
N LYS A 400 31.67 -13.00 -12.86
CA LYS A 400 30.93 -12.55 -11.70
C LYS A 400 29.65 -11.86 -12.14
N PHE A 401 28.53 -12.25 -11.55
CA PHE A 401 27.27 -11.54 -11.74
C PHE A 401 27.34 -10.21 -11.00
N VAL A 402 27.38 -9.09 -11.71
CA VAL A 402 27.45 -7.76 -11.13
C VAL A 402 26.16 -7.00 -11.40
N VAL A 403 25.51 -6.54 -10.32
CA VAL A 403 24.39 -5.59 -10.37
C VAL A 403 24.90 -4.27 -9.82
N ARG A 404 24.96 -3.25 -10.68
CA ARG A 404 25.40 -1.92 -10.29
C ARG A 404 24.33 -0.91 -10.60
N CYS A 405 23.64 -0.43 -9.54
CA CYS A 405 22.56 0.54 -9.63
C CYS A 405 23.11 1.97 -9.67
N ASP A 406 23.92 2.29 -10.69
CA ASP A 406 24.41 3.63 -10.97
C ASP A 406 23.63 4.33 -12.10
N ARG A 407 22.46 3.81 -12.44
CA ARG A 407 21.49 4.32 -13.42
C ARG A 407 20.09 3.88 -13.02
N PRO A 408 19.02 4.34 -13.71
CA PRO A 408 17.64 4.01 -13.36
C PRO A 408 17.41 2.52 -13.06
N TYR A 409 16.76 2.24 -11.93
CA TYR A 409 16.47 0.90 -11.44
C TYR A 409 15.16 0.89 -10.63
N ALA A 410 14.67 -0.30 -10.28
CA ALA A 410 13.51 -0.46 -9.45
C ALA A 410 13.78 -1.37 -8.25
N MET A 411 12.93 -1.25 -7.23
CA MET A 411 12.90 -2.12 -6.06
C MET A 411 11.47 -2.56 -5.79
N VAL A 412 11.31 -3.82 -5.40
CA VAL A 412 10.02 -4.39 -5.00
C VAL A 412 10.21 -5.14 -3.70
N ILE A 413 9.41 -4.83 -2.67
CA ILE A 413 9.39 -5.61 -1.44
C ILE A 413 8.23 -6.59 -1.50
N VAL A 414 8.54 -7.86 -1.32
CA VAL A 414 7.59 -8.97 -1.45
C VAL A 414 7.54 -9.75 -0.14
N HIS A 415 6.35 -10.07 0.33
CA HIS A 415 6.14 -10.99 1.43
C HIS A 415 6.28 -12.44 0.92
N THR A 416 7.22 -13.19 1.49
CA THR A 416 7.66 -14.48 0.94
C THR A 416 6.55 -15.53 0.95
N ALA A 417 5.81 -15.62 2.05
CA ALA A 417 4.81 -16.69 2.23
C ALA A 417 3.55 -16.50 1.36
N THR A 418 3.11 -15.24 1.16
CA THR A 418 1.91 -14.93 0.37
C THR A 418 2.24 -14.51 -1.06
N ASN A 419 3.51 -14.24 -1.38
CA ASN A 419 3.96 -13.62 -2.63
C ASN A 419 3.30 -12.24 -2.90
N GLU A 420 2.82 -11.57 -1.85
CA GLU A 420 2.18 -10.26 -1.92
C GLU A 420 3.21 -9.16 -2.13
N THR A 421 2.98 -8.28 -3.09
CA THR A 421 3.79 -7.09 -3.32
C THR A 421 3.43 -6.01 -2.32
N LEU A 422 4.31 -5.79 -1.34
CA LEU A 422 4.08 -4.79 -0.30
C LEU A 422 4.44 -3.38 -0.77
N PHE A 423 5.57 -3.24 -1.49
CA PHE A 423 6.08 -1.96 -1.97
C PHE A 423 6.66 -2.08 -3.37
N VAL A 424 6.46 -1.04 -4.14
CA VAL A 424 7.13 -0.82 -5.44
C VAL A 424 7.77 0.56 -5.40
N ALA A 425 9.05 0.62 -5.76
CA ALA A 425 9.79 1.87 -5.90
C ALA A 425 10.53 1.91 -7.23
N THR A 426 10.50 3.06 -7.88
CA THR A 426 11.31 3.35 -9.07
C THR A 426 12.24 4.51 -8.78
N VAL A 427 13.47 4.40 -9.24
CA VAL A 427 14.54 5.36 -9.02
C VAL A 427 15.09 5.78 -10.38
N ASN A 428 14.55 6.85 -10.92
CA ASN A 428 15.02 7.44 -12.18
C ASN A 428 16.02 8.57 -11.92
N ASN A 429 15.90 9.23 -10.76
CA ASN A 429 16.79 10.28 -10.29
C ASN A 429 16.98 10.15 -8.77
N ILE A 430 18.07 10.67 -8.23
CA ILE A 430 18.36 10.70 -6.79
C ILE A 430 18.63 12.16 -6.42
N GLU A 431 17.88 12.70 -5.44
CA GLU A 431 18.02 14.08 -4.96
C GLU A 431 18.99 14.17 -3.75
#